data_d9f82e0044379f24ec3a2cc847050ec3
#
_entry.id   d9f82e0044379f24ec3a2cc847050ec3
#
_cell.length_a   1.000
_cell.length_b   1.000
_cell.length_c   1.000
_cell.angle_alpha   90.00
_cell.angle_beta   90.00
_cell.angle_gamma   90.00
#
_symmetry.space_group_name_H-M   'P 1'
#
loop_
_entity.id
_entity.type
_entity.pdbx_description
1 polymer ?
#
loop_
_entity_poly.entity_id
_entity_poly.type
_entity_poly.pdbx_seq_one_letter_code
_entity_poly.pdbx_strand_id
1 'polypeptide(L)'
;YYGNIAFDIGGYSSVHAERNSIITYDGVRISAKEATNIPISAIERVEVIPNGGGILYGDGANGGVINILSKNIYGKDNNKKISGNVRTEYGSRGSYKYGLSTITKATDKLTFKVDYSRDRYRSERDSDENGKVVSRSQEVSIDIKYKFDNADLTVKYTRNEKHRADGGDLEEADYYKNRKMVTWVARDFTRSNDWYVNYRQNIGENTELLTYIDLYDTRENDDISKTLDRDYSRKTAKLQLKHKYLNSHYFIIGTDYMKEKLKGLGYNGEYTGKNTEKTDYGIFAMNELKFGKFTFAQGLRYNKAEYDFYWRNKYPVPRNVRGEHGEQEYKNYAANLELRYDYSDTGMVYGKWSRDFRTPIAREMYYTLEGSKLKAQTQNTFEIGAKDYIAGTYISLSTFYKKTNGEIYYQGTPNKESTRPGAVVFPYYNMGDTRRLGIELLTEQYVKNFTFTESISYLNHKIVDSDFESRKNKEIPMVPNWKLGFGVGYKFNNKLNVNADVVYYGKFYDSDDPENV
;
A
#
# COMPACT_ATOMS: atom_id res chain seq x y z
N TYR A 1 -15.23 2.63 -9.39
CA TYR A 1 -13.97 1.89 -9.57
C TYR A 1 -13.95 0.73 -8.58
N TYR A 2 -14.30 -0.44 -9.06
CA TYR A 2 -14.21 -1.65 -8.26
C TYR A 2 -12.91 -2.37 -8.64
N GLY A 3 -11.89 -2.21 -7.82
CA GLY A 3 -10.75 -3.08 -8.04
C GLY A 3 -9.41 -2.63 -7.54
N ASN A 4 -9.13 -1.36 -7.44
CA ASN A 4 -7.86 -0.90 -6.88
C ASN A 4 -8.12 0.27 -5.96
N ILE A 5 -8.12 0.03 -4.65
CA ILE A 5 -8.05 1.12 -3.67
C ILE A 5 -6.61 1.59 -3.68
N ALA A 6 -6.39 2.86 -4.00
CA ALA A 6 -5.10 3.49 -3.81
C ALA A 6 -5.10 4.19 -2.45
N PHE A 7 -4.09 3.90 -1.65
CA PHE A 7 -3.86 4.59 -0.39
C PHE A 7 -2.83 5.70 -0.64
N ASP A 8 -3.29 6.92 -0.84
CA ASP A 8 -2.39 8.07 -1.03
C ASP A 8 -2.07 8.70 0.32
N ILE A 9 -0.81 8.56 0.73
CA ILE A 9 -0.21 9.28 1.85
C ILE A 9 0.87 10.19 1.28
N GLY A 10 0.82 11.47 1.68
CA GLY A 10 1.87 12.42 1.36
C GLY A 10 1.88 12.97 -0.06
N GLY A 11 0.76 12.83 -0.81
CA GLY A 11 0.56 13.52 -2.08
C GLY A 11 1.26 12.87 -3.25
N TYR A 12 1.24 11.55 -3.33
CA TYR A 12 1.54 10.82 -4.55
C TYR A 12 0.26 10.61 -5.35
N SER A 13 0.37 10.63 -6.69
CA SER A 13 -0.80 10.45 -7.54
C SER A 13 -1.52 9.15 -7.22
N SER A 14 -2.84 9.12 -7.33
CA SER A 14 -3.65 7.92 -7.03
C SER A 14 -3.23 6.69 -7.85
N VAL A 15 -2.61 6.89 -9.02
CA VAL A 15 -2.06 5.82 -9.86
C VAL A 15 -0.74 5.26 -9.29
N HIS A 16 0.00 6.05 -8.52
CA HIS A 16 1.33 5.72 -8.02
C HIS A 16 1.44 5.65 -6.50
N ALA A 17 0.37 6.02 -5.79
CA ALA A 17 0.36 6.11 -4.33
C ALA A 17 0.76 4.78 -3.68
N GLU A 18 0.24 3.65 -4.17
CA GLU A 18 0.53 2.31 -3.63
C GLU A 18 2.00 1.88 -3.76
N ARG A 19 2.77 2.58 -4.62
CA ARG A 19 4.19 2.29 -4.85
C ARG A 19 5.11 3.19 -4.04
N ASN A 20 4.56 4.30 -3.57
CA ASN A 20 5.24 5.28 -2.72
C ASN A 20 4.83 5.19 -1.25
N SER A 21 3.86 4.33 -0.95
CA SER A 21 3.44 4.02 0.42
C SER A 21 3.48 2.52 0.64
N ILE A 22 4.03 2.11 1.76
CA ILE A 22 4.08 0.70 2.14
C ILE A 22 2.81 0.35 2.89
N ILE A 23 2.16 -0.73 2.49
CA ILE A 23 1.07 -1.34 3.25
C ILE A 23 1.62 -2.63 3.85
N THR A 24 1.41 -2.82 5.15
CA THR A 24 1.76 -4.07 5.81
C THR A 24 0.56 -4.69 6.51
N TYR A 25 0.53 -6.00 6.58
CA TYR A 25 -0.37 -6.77 7.41
C TYR A 25 0.46 -7.61 8.39
N ASP A 26 0.31 -7.32 9.69
CA ASP A 26 1.12 -7.92 10.75
C ASP A 26 2.64 -7.78 10.53
N GLY A 27 3.05 -6.66 9.90
CA GLY A 27 4.44 -6.35 9.59
C GLY A 27 4.95 -6.86 8.24
N VAL A 28 4.20 -7.73 7.55
CA VAL A 28 4.51 -8.20 6.19
C VAL A 28 4.01 -7.23 5.16
N ARG A 29 4.84 -6.85 4.22
CA ARG A 29 4.46 -6.00 3.09
C ARG A 29 3.45 -6.71 2.20
N ILE A 30 2.35 -6.02 1.90
CA ILE A 30 1.29 -6.48 1.00
C ILE A 30 0.98 -5.39 -0.04
N SER A 31 0.35 -5.78 -1.13
CA SER A 31 -0.17 -4.82 -2.12
C SER A 31 -1.50 -4.21 -1.64
N ALA A 32 -1.89 -3.07 -2.22
CA ALA A 32 -3.22 -2.49 -1.99
C ALA A 32 -4.35 -3.47 -2.37
N LYS A 33 -4.14 -4.29 -3.40
CA LYS A 33 -5.08 -5.34 -3.82
C LYS A 33 -5.26 -6.42 -2.75
N GLU A 34 -4.18 -6.86 -2.09
CA GLU A 34 -4.23 -7.78 -0.96
C GLU A 34 -4.93 -7.14 0.23
N ALA A 35 -4.61 -5.86 0.55
CA ALA A 35 -5.23 -5.14 1.67
C ALA A 35 -6.75 -5.03 1.54
N THR A 36 -7.30 -4.88 0.32
CA THR A 36 -8.75 -4.81 0.10
C THR A 36 -9.50 -6.11 0.35
N ASN A 37 -8.77 -7.22 0.38
CA ASN A 37 -9.36 -8.53 0.64
C ASN A 37 -9.46 -8.84 2.14
N ILE A 38 -8.68 -8.13 2.99
CA ILE A 38 -8.67 -8.37 4.44
C ILE A 38 -10.06 -8.05 5.03
N PRO A 39 -10.74 -9.01 5.66
CA PRO A 39 -12.01 -8.74 6.32
C PRO A 39 -11.83 -7.71 7.44
N ILE A 40 -12.67 -6.67 7.47
CA ILE A 40 -12.62 -5.64 8.54
C ILE A 40 -12.75 -6.30 9.93
N SER A 41 -13.52 -7.40 10.02
CA SER A 41 -13.65 -8.18 11.24
C SER A 41 -12.34 -8.78 11.76
N ALA A 42 -11.37 -9.00 10.87
CA ALA A 42 -10.05 -9.55 11.22
C ALA A 42 -9.07 -8.47 11.70
N ILE A 43 -9.37 -7.18 11.48
CA ILE A 43 -8.49 -6.06 11.80
C ILE A 43 -8.71 -5.63 13.25
N GLU A 44 -7.63 -5.53 14.02
CA GLU A 44 -7.63 -4.91 15.36
C GLU A 44 -7.55 -3.40 15.26
N ARG A 45 -6.56 -2.88 14.50
CA ARG A 45 -6.39 -1.46 14.23
C ARG A 45 -5.52 -1.23 12.99
N VAL A 46 -5.57 -0.01 12.48
CA VAL A 46 -4.69 0.48 11.42
C VAL A 46 -3.83 1.60 11.97
N GLU A 47 -2.53 1.50 11.81
CA GLU A 47 -1.56 2.50 12.20
C GLU A 47 -1.03 3.17 10.93
N VAL A 48 -1.03 4.51 10.90
CA VAL A 48 -0.50 5.28 9.77
C VAL A 48 0.72 6.05 10.25
N ILE A 49 1.84 5.83 9.58
CA ILE A 49 3.10 6.55 9.78
C ILE A 49 3.29 7.43 8.55
N PRO A 50 2.92 8.72 8.61
CA PRO A 50 3.12 9.62 7.48
C PRO A 50 4.60 9.99 7.34
N ASN A 51 5.01 10.28 6.11
CA ASN A 51 6.30 10.90 5.80
C ASN A 51 7.51 10.13 6.34
N GLY A 52 7.76 8.94 5.83
CA GLY A 52 8.90 8.11 6.22
C GLY A 52 8.51 6.70 6.63
N GLY A 53 9.41 6.00 7.32
CA GLY A 53 9.26 4.59 7.68
C GLY A 53 10.24 3.69 6.96
N GLY A 54 11.05 4.23 6.05
CA GLY A 54 12.03 3.48 5.27
C GLY A 54 13.04 2.70 6.12
N ILE A 55 13.31 3.12 7.34
CA ILE A 55 14.23 2.40 8.23
C ILE A 55 13.71 0.98 8.53
N LEU A 56 12.50 0.87 9.05
CA LEU A 56 11.94 -0.41 9.50
C LEU A 56 11.26 -1.21 8.39
N TYR A 57 10.74 -0.53 7.36
CA TYR A 57 9.90 -1.12 6.32
C TYR A 57 10.57 -1.16 4.95
N GLY A 58 11.67 -0.40 4.75
CA GLY A 58 12.50 -0.46 3.57
C GLY A 58 11.98 0.31 2.36
N ASP A 59 12.21 -0.27 1.20
CA ASP A 59 11.96 0.29 -0.11
C ASP A 59 10.50 0.72 -0.33
N GLY A 60 10.28 1.97 -0.80
CA GLY A 60 8.96 2.49 -1.16
C GLY A 60 8.20 3.19 -0.04
N ALA A 61 8.83 3.53 1.10
CA ALA A 61 8.21 4.26 2.20
C ALA A 61 8.18 5.79 2.01
N ASN A 62 8.33 6.31 0.81
CA ASN A 62 8.44 7.75 0.52
C ASN A 62 7.21 8.55 0.99
N GLY A 63 6.02 8.01 0.80
CA GLY A 63 4.76 8.60 1.28
C GLY A 63 4.52 8.31 2.76
N GLY A 64 4.90 7.13 3.20
CA GLY A 64 4.67 6.64 4.55
C GLY A 64 4.32 5.15 4.59
N VAL A 65 3.83 4.71 5.73
CA VAL A 65 3.47 3.31 5.99
C VAL A 65 2.06 3.20 6.55
N ILE A 66 1.29 2.27 6.04
CA ILE A 66 0.00 1.85 6.58
C ILE A 66 0.18 0.46 7.16
N ASN A 67 0.14 0.33 8.46
CA ASN A 67 0.33 -0.94 9.15
C ASN A 67 -1.01 -1.46 9.66
N ILE A 68 -1.53 -2.51 9.03
CA ILE A 68 -2.76 -3.18 9.41
C ILE A 68 -2.39 -4.28 10.40
N LEU A 69 -2.99 -4.25 11.58
CA LEU A 69 -2.72 -5.19 12.65
C LEU A 69 -3.90 -6.11 12.88
N SER A 70 -3.67 -7.42 12.88
CA SER A 70 -4.72 -8.40 13.04
C SER A 70 -5.11 -8.64 14.49
N LYS A 71 -6.37 -9.01 14.72
CA LYS A 71 -6.87 -9.42 16.03
C LYS A 71 -6.21 -10.67 16.59
N ASN A 72 -5.74 -11.55 15.73
CA ASN A 72 -5.11 -12.79 16.18
C ASN A 72 -3.77 -12.54 16.84
N ILE A 73 -2.97 -11.63 16.30
CA ILE A 73 -1.63 -11.31 16.83
C ILE A 73 -1.70 -10.19 17.87
N TYR A 74 -2.51 -9.14 17.63
CA TYR A 74 -2.52 -7.91 18.41
C TYR A 74 -3.80 -7.68 19.21
N GLY A 75 -4.83 -8.51 19.01
CA GLY A 75 -6.09 -8.39 19.74
C GLY A 75 -5.91 -8.65 21.24
N LYS A 76 -6.71 -7.96 22.05
CA LYS A 76 -6.74 -8.19 23.47
C LYS A 76 -7.20 -9.61 23.78
N ASP A 77 -6.49 -10.29 24.68
CA ASP A 77 -6.93 -11.58 25.21
C ASP A 77 -8.29 -11.41 25.88
N ASN A 78 -9.29 -12.10 25.35
CA ASN A 78 -10.57 -12.25 26.01
C ASN A 78 -10.61 -13.63 26.70
N ASN A 79 -11.26 -13.71 27.86
CA ASN A 79 -11.38 -14.97 28.61
C ASN A 79 -12.41 -15.94 28.00
N LYS A 80 -12.98 -15.62 26.83
CA LYS A 80 -13.96 -16.47 26.17
C LYS A 80 -13.27 -17.61 25.44
N LYS A 81 -13.73 -18.83 25.64
CA LYS A 81 -13.25 -20.00 24.92
C LYS A 81 -13.51 -19.92 23.41
N ILE A 82 -14.65 -19.36 23.04
CA ILE A 82 -15.02 -19.11 21.64
C ILE A 82 -15.54 -17.69 21.52
N SER A 83 -15.08 -16.96 20.53
CA SER A 83 -15.58 -15.65 20.15
C SER A 83 -15.61 -15.52 18.64
N GLY A 84 -16.49 -14.67 18.11
CA GLY A 84 -16.56 -14.44 16.69
C GLY A 84 -17.61 -13.40 16.34
N ASN A 85 -17.66 -13.08 15.06
CA ASN A 85 -18.68 -12.20 14.50
C ASN A 85 -19.11 -12.70 13.12
N VAL A 86 -20.34 -12.35 12.79
CA VAL A 86 -20.90 -12.50 11.44
C VAL A 86 -21.23 -11.10 10.95
N ARG A 87 -20.82 -10.79 9.73
CA ARG A 87 -21.16 -9.55 9.05
C ARG A 87 -21.87 -9.85 7.75
N THR A 88 -22.97 -9.16 7.51
CA THR A 88 -23.71 -9.22 6.25
C THR A 88 -23.99 -7.80 5.76
N GLU A 89 -23.79 -7.60 4.49
CA GLU A 89 -24.08 -6.34 3.80
C GLU A 89 -24.91 -6.68 2.56
N TYR A 90 -25.91 -5.88 2.29
CA TYR A 90 -26.73 -5.98 1.09
C TYR A 90 -26.80 -4.60 0.42
N GLY A 91 -26.51 -4.57 -0.86
CA GLY A 91 -26.48 -3.35 -1.65
C GLY A 91 -27.45 -3.43 -2.84
N SER A 92 -27.53 -2.34 -3.58
CA SER A 92 -28.33 -2.26 -4.80
C SER A 92 -27.92 -3.32 -5.84
N ARG A 93 -28.84 -3.65 -6.74
CA ARG A 93 -28.65 -4.57 -7.87
C ARG A 93 -28.25 -6.00 -7.50
N GLY A 94 -28.55 -6.43 -6.27
CA GLY A 94 -28.17 -7.76 -5.77
C GLY A 94 -26.68 -7.88 -5.44
N SER A 95 -26.03 -6.75 -5.12
CA SER A 95 -24.70 -6.73 -4.51
C SER A 95 -24.83 -7.20 -3.07
N TYR A 96 -23.91 -8.03 -2.60
CA TYR A 96 -23.88 -8.48 -1.22
C TYR A 96 -22.44 -8.76 -0.77
N LYS A 97 -22.25 -8.68 0.54
CA LYS A 97 -21.04 -9.15 1.20
C LYS A 97 -21.42 -9.87 2.49
N TYR A 98 -20.80 -10.99 2.77
CA TYR A 98 -20.88 -11.66 4.05
C TYR A 98 -19.54 -12.17 4.50
N GLY A 99 -19.34 -12.17 5.80
CA GLY A 99 -18.12 -12.63 6.44
C GLY A 99 -18.40 -13.28 7.77
N LEU A 100 -17.56 -14.26 8.10
CA LEU A 100 -17.50 -14.95 9.37
C LEU A 100 -16.07 -14.84 9.88
N SER A 101 -15.91 -14.50 11.14
CA SER A 101 -14.63 -14.56 11.84
C SER A 101 -14.85 -15.28 13.17
N THR A 102 -14.04 -16.29 13.45
CA THR A 102 -14.10 -17.04 14.71
C THR A 102 -12.71 -17.17 15.32
N ILE A 103 -12.63 -17.05 16.64
CA ILE A 103 -11.42 -17.31 17.41
C ILE A 103 -11.81 -18.35 18.48
N THR A 104 -11.10 -19.47 18.49
CA THR A 104 -11.32 -20.58 19.43
C THR A 104 -10.05 -20.86 20.20
N LYS A 105 -10.08 -20.69 21.51
CA LYS A 105 -9.01 -21.12 22.43
C LYS A 105 -9.21 -22.61 22.73
N ALA A 106 -8.45 -23.46 22.05
CA ALA A 106 -8.50 -24.91 22.30
C ALA A 106 -7.89 -25.25 23.65
N THR A 107 -6.82 -24.56 24.03
CA THR A 107 -6.16 -24.59 25.34
C THR A 107 -5.71 -23.17 25.71
N ASP A 108 -5.15 -22.99 26.91
CA ASP A 108 -4.56 -21.71 27.32
C ASP A 108 -3.38 -21.28 26.42
N LYS A 109 -2.74 -22.24 25.76
CA LYS A 109 -1.58 -22.01 24.88
C LYS A 109 -1.92 -22.07 23.39
N LEU A 110 -3.05 -22.70 22.99
CA LEU A 110 -3.36 -22.95 21.58
C LEU A 110 -4.64 -22.24 21.16
N THR A 111 -4.54 -21.37 20.18
CA THR A 111 -5.66 -20.61 19.61
C THR A 111 -5.76 -20.86 18.12
N PHE A 112 -6.96 -21.11 17.64
CA PHE A 112 -7.31 -21.17 16.22
C PHE A 112 -8.17 -19.97 15.86
N LYS A 113 -7.91 -19.41 14.68
CA LYS A 113 -8.79 -18.42 14.08
C LYS A 113 -9.13 -18.84 12.65
N VAL A 114 -10.39 -18.67 12.29
CA VAL A 114 -10.87 -18.90 10.93
C VAL A 114 -11.63 -17.67 10.49
N ASP A 115 -11.24 -17.12 9.36
CA ASP A 115 -11.94 -16.06 8.67
C ASP A 115 -12.44 -16.59 7.31
N TYR A 116 -13.68 -16.26 6.99
CA TYR A 116 -14.26 -16.49 5.68
C TYR A 116 -14.98 -15.23 5.23
N SER A 117 -14.78 -14.83 4.00
CA SER A 117 -15.57 -13.76 3.39
C SER A 117 -15.92 -14.09 1.94
N ARG A 118 -17.08 -13.60 1.52
CA ARG A 118 -17.50 -13.63 0.12
C ARG A 118 -18.27 -12.39 -0.20
N ASP A 119 -17.97 -11.81 -1.36
CA ASP A 119 -18.68 -10.67 -1.89
C ASP A 119 -19.10 -10.89 -3.34
N ARG A 120 -20.14 -10.18 -3.70
CA ARG A 120 -20.60 -10.00 -5.07
C ARG A 120 -20.97 -8.55 -5.25
N TYR A 121 -20.38 -7.95 -6.26
CA TYR A 121 -20.70 -6.61 -6.68
C TYR A 121 -21.23 -6.62 -8.11
N ARG A 122 -22.34 -5.91 -8.34
CA ARG A 122 -22.86 -5.65 -9.68
C ARG A 122 -22.78 -4.16 -9.96
N SER A 123 -22.09 -3.79 -11.03
CA SER A 123 -21.99 -2.42 -11.50
C SER A 123 -23.37 -1.88 -11.88
N GLU A 124 -23.52 -0.56 -11.92
CA GLU A 124 -24.67 0.07 -12.56
C GLU A 124 -24.60 0.03 -14.08
N ARG A 125 -23.41 -0.19 -14.61
CA ARG A 125 -23.17 -0.39 -16.04
C ARG A 125 -23.61 -1.78 -16.43
N ASP A 126 -24.49 -1.86 -17.42
CA ASP A 126 -25.09 -3.12 -17.90
C ASP A 126 -25.42 -2.96 -19.39
N SER A 127 -25.25 -3.99 -20.16
CA SER A 127 -25.61 -4.01 -21.57
C SER A 127 -26.27 -5.35 -21.91
N ASP A 128 -27.36 -5.30 -22.67
CA ASP A 128 -28.02 -6.50 -23.17
C ASP A 128 -27.12 -7.24 -24.17
N GLU A 129 -26.29 -6.51 -24.93
CA GLU A 129 -25.38 -7.08 -25.93
C GLU A 129 -24.07 -7.60 -25.32
N ASN A 130 -23.46 -6.83 -24.40
CA ASN A 130 -22.14 -7.10 -23.82
C ASN A 130 -22.19 -7.79 -22.43
N GLY A 131 -23.40 -7.95 -21.88
CA GLY A 131 -23.66 -8.66 -20.65
C GLY A 131 -23.42 -7.83 -19.37
N LYS A 132 -23.54 -8.50 -18.24
CA LYS A 132 -23.52 -7.88 -16.92
C LYS A 132 -22.11 -7.77 -16.37
N VAL A 133 -21.78 -6.57 -15.85
CA VAL A 133 -20.52 -6.31 -15.14
C VAL A 133 -20.66 -6.75 -13.69
N VAL A 134 -20.24 -7.97 -13.39
CA VAL A 134 -20.36 -8.57 -12.06
C VAL A 134 -18.99 -9.06 -11.59
N SER A 135 -18.53 -8.50 -10.50
CA SER A 135 -17.32 -8.98 -9.79
C SER A 135 -17.70 -9.82 -8.58
N ARG A 136 -16.88 -10.81 -8.26
CA ARG A 136 -17.04 -11.71 -7.10
C ARG A 136 -15.70 -11.96 -6.48
N SER A 137 -15.64 -12.06 -5.15
CA SER A 137 -14.47 -12.58 -4.46
C SER A 137 -14.85 -13.52 -3.31
N GLN A 138 -13.93 -14.38 -2.96
CA GLN A 138 -14.00 -15.16 -1.73
C GLN A 138 -12.61 -15.32 -1.14
N GLU A 139 -12.57 -15.31 0.19
CA GLU A 139 -11.34 -15.51 0.95
C GLU A 139 -11.59 -16.47 2.12
N VAL A 140 -10.62 -17.33 2.33
CA VAL A 140 -10.51 -18.19 3.51
C VAL A 140 -9.15 -17.96 4.15
N SER A 141 -9.12 -17.70 5.46
CA SER A 141 -7.89 -17.65 6.24
C SER A 141 -7.99 -18.55 7.47
N ILE A 142 -6.94 -19.27 7.75
CA ILE A 142 -6.79 -20.12 8.92
C ILE A 142 -5.50 -19.74 9.62
N ASP A 143 -5.60 -19.33 10.89
CA ASP A 143 -4.47 -18.97 11.71
C ASP A 143 -4.39 -19.90 12.91
N ILE A 144 -3.19 -20.36 13.22
CA ILE A 144 -2.87 -21.17 14.39
C ILE A 144 -1.83 -20.40 15.20
N LYS A 145 -2.18 -20.06 16.45
CA LYS A 145 -1.26 -19.40 17.38
C LYS A 145 -0.98 -20.30 18.56
N TYR A 146 0.31 -20.53 18.82
CA TYR A 146 0.77 -21.24 19.99
C TYR A 146 1.60 -20.32 20.89
N LYS A 147 1.22 -20.23 22.17
CA LYS A 147 1.93 -19.46 23.20
C LYS A 147 2.84 -20.37 24.00
N PHE A 148 4.13 -20.10 23.91
CA PHE A 148 5.11 -20.61 24.86
C PHE A 148 5.15 -19.70 26.10
N ASP A 149 5.97 -20.01 27.09
CA ASP A 149 6.03 -19.20 28.29
C ASP A 149 6.63 -17.81 28.03
N ASN A 150 7.57 -17.70 27.10
CA ASN A 150 8.25 -16.46 26.73
C ASN A 150 8.23 -16.18 25.21
N ALA A 151 7.42 -16.91 24.44
CA ALA A 151 7.37 -16.76 23.00
C ALA A 151 5.96 -17.02 22.44
N ASP A 152 5.69 -16.48 21.28
CA ASP A 152 4.50 -16.75 20.45
C ASP A 152 4.92 -17.23 19.06
N LEU A 153 4.26 -18.28 18.58
CA LEU A 153 4.36 -18.74 17.19
C LEU A 153 2.97 -18.63 16.55
N THR A 154 2.90 -17.96 15.42
CA THR A 154 1.69 -17.90 14.59
C THR A 154 1.99 -18.45 13.21
N VAL A 155 1.18 -19.39 12.75
CA VAL A 155 1.17 -19.89 11.38
C VAL A 155 -0.17 -19.56 10.77
N LYS A 156 -0.17 -18.92 9.59
CA LYS A 156 -1.37 -18.50 8.88
C LYS A 156 -1.31 -18.98 7.44
N TYR A 157 -2.45 -19.44 6.95
CA TYR A 157 -2.68 -19.69 5.54
C TYR A 157 -3.89 -18.91 5.08
N THR A 158 -3.76 -18.19 3.95
CA THR A 158 -4.86 -17.46 3.31
C THR A 158 -4.97 -17.88 1.84
N ARG A 159 -6.18 -18.16 1.40
CA ARG A 159 -6.52 -18.36 -0.01
C ARG A 159 -7.56 -17.34 -0.43
N ASN A 160 -7.29 -16.64 -1.51
CA ASN A 160 -8.21 -15.69 -2.12
C ASN A 160 -8.47 -16.06 -3.58
N GLU A 161 -9.74 -15.95 -4.00
CA GLU A 161 -10.17 -16.10 -5.40
C GLU A 161 -11.04 -14.91 -5.78
N LYS A 162 -10.69 -14.23 -6.86
CA LYS A 162 -11.39 -13.03 -7.33
C LYS A 162 -11.68 -13.12 -8.82
N HIS A 163 -12.94 -12.94 -9.17
CA HIS A 163 -13.39 -12.69 -10.53
C HIS A 163 -13.75 -11.21 -10.62
N ARG A 164 -13.03 -10.48 -11.42
CA ARG A 164 -13.30 -9.07 -11.71
C ARG A 164 -13.95 -8.97 -13.07
N ALA A 165 -14.98 -8.13 -13.19
CA ALA A 165 -15.50 -7.69 -14.46
C ALA A 165 -15.41 -6.18 -14.57
N ASP A 166 -15.03 -5.67 -15.74
CA ASP A 166 -14.94 -4.28 -16.09
C ASP A 166 -15.77 -3.99 -17.34
N GLY A 167 -16.46 -2.85 -17.39
CA GLY A 167 -17.35 -2.48 -18.49
C GLY A 167 -16.68 -1.62 -19.55
N GLY A 168 -15.35 -1.52 -19.54
CA GLY A 168 -14.56 -0.67 -20.45
C GLY A 168 -14.67 0.82 -20.14
N ASP A 169 -13.84 1.62 -20.77
CA ASP A 169 -13.85 3.07 -20.64
C ASP A 169 -14.94 3.70 -21.52
N LEU A 170 -15.47 4.84 -21.11
CA LEU A 170 -16.42 5.63 -21.87
C LEU A 170 -15.74 6.91 -22.33
N GLU A 171 -15.89 7.23 -23.60
CA GLU A 171 -15.58 8.56 -24.07
C GLU A 171 -16.57 9.57 -23.49
N GLU A 172 -16.20 10.83 -23.40
CA GLU A 172 -17.00 11.90 -22.80
C GLU A 172 -18.40 11.99 -23.43
N ALA A 173 -18.48 11.91 -24.76
CA ALA A 173 -19.73 11.94 -25.50
C ALA A 173 -20.66 10.76 -25.14
N ASP A 174 -20.09 9.57 -24.96
CA ASP A 174 -20.84 8.37 -24.59
C ASP A 174 -21.30 8.43 -23.13
N TYR A 175 -20.46 8.98 -22.23
CA TYR A 175 -20.83 9.20 -20.84
C TYR A 175 -22.05 10.12 -20.70
N TYR A 176 -22.07 11.25 -21.40
CA TYR A 176 -23.22 12.15 -21.37
C TYR A 176 -24.46 11.57 -22.04
N LYS A 177 -24.30 10.73 -23.06
CA LYS A 177 -25.40 10.02 -23.72
C LYS A 177 -26.01 8.94 -22.84
N ASN A 178 -25.16 8.09 -22.27
CA ASN A 178 -25.57 7.00 -21.37
C ASN A 178 -24.42 6.52 -20.48
N ARG A 179 -24.28 7.10 -19.29
CA ARG A 179 -23.26 6.73 -18.33
C ARG A 179 -23.28 5.26 -17.87
N LYS A 180 -24.35 4.53 -18.19
CA LYS A 180 -24.48 3.10 -17.87
C LYS A 180 -24.04 2.19 -19.01
N MET A 181 -23.68 2.76 -20.14
CA MET A 181 -23.25 1.99 -21.30
C MET A 181 -22.02 1.13 -20.97
N VAL A 182 -22.00 -0.06 -21.52
CA VAL A 182 -20.87 -1.00 -21.49
C VAL A 182 -20.32 -1.09 -22.90
N THR A 183 -19.07 -0.69 -23.09
CA THR A 183 -18.40 -0.74 -24.40
C THR A 183 -17.88 -2.15 -24.70
N TRP A 184 -17.37 -2.82 -23.67
CA TRP A 184 -16.89 -4.20 -23.70
C TRP A 184 -16.81 -4.74 -22.27
N VAL A 185 -16.75 -6.05 -22.10
CA VAL A 185 -16.59 -6.66 -20.77
C VAL A 185 -15.28 -7.39 -20.69
N ALA A 186 -14.32 -6.84 -19.96
CA ALA A 186 -13.15 -7.58 -19.51
C ALA A 186 -13.49 -8.44 -18.30
N ARG A 187 -12.94 -9.63 -18.24
CA ARG A 187 -13.03 -10.51 -17.08
C ARG A 187 -11.66 -11.02 -16.71
N ASP A 188 -11.26 -10.73 -15.49
CA ASP A 188 -10.01 -11.22 -14.92
C ASP A 188 -10.32 -12.21 -13.81
N PHE A 189 -9.56 -13.27 -13.76
CA PHE A 189 -9.56 -14.21 -12.66
C PHE A 189 -8.22 -14.14 -11.95
N THR A 190 -8.27 -13.98 -10.63
CA THR A 190 -7.08 -13.99 -9.78
C THR A 190 -7.26 -15.04 -8.70
N ARG A 191 -6.25 -15.87 -8.50
CA ARG A 191 -6.15 -16.81 -7.38
C ARG A 191 -4.82 -16.58 -6.67
N SER A 192 -4.86 -16.41 -5.35
CA SER A 192 -3.66 -16.29 -4.55
C SER A 192 -3.66 -17.22 -3.35
N ASN A 193 -2.46 -17.62 -2.96
CA ASN A 193 -2.19 -18.34 -1.72
C ASN A 193 -1.10 -17.59 -0.96
N ASP A 194 -1.23 -17.57 0.35
CA ASP A 194 -0.33 -16.88 1.25
C ASP A 194 -0.05 -17.75 2.49
N TRP A 195 1.20 -18.04 2.73
CA TRP A 195 1.69 -18.71 3.92
C TRP A 195 2.53 -17.76 4.73
N TYR A 196 2.13 -17.52 5.96
CA TYR A 196 2.81 -16.63 6.89
C TYR A 196 3.16 -17.36 8.18
N VAL A 197 4.41 -17.24 8.59
CA VAL A 197 4.93 -17.75 9.87
C VAL A 197 5.55 -16.59 10.62
N ASN A 198 5.08 -16.32 11.83
CA ASN A 198 5.61 -15.29 12.72
C ASN A 198 6.03 -15.93 14.04
N TYR A 199 7.24 -15.63 14.45
CA TYR A 199 7.77 -16.01 15.75
C TYR A 199 8.24 -14.76 16.50
N ARG A 200 7.74 -14.59 17.73
CA ARG A 200 8.15 -13.53 18.64
C ARG A 200 8.58 -14.14 19.94
N GLN A 201 9.72 -13.74 20.46
CA GLN A 201 10.28 -14.23 21.71
C GLN A 201 10.77 -13.09 22.59
N ASN A 202 10.39 -13.12 23.87
CA ASN A 202 10.98 -12.28 24.89
C ASN A 202 12.20 -13.00 25.48
N ILE A 203 13.36 -12.38 25.40
CA ILE A 203 14.64 -12.88 25.93
C ILE A 203 14.96 -12.04 27.17
N GLY A 204 14.63 -12.58 28.34
CA GLY A 204 14.59 -11.80 29.58
C GLY A 204 13.54 -10.70 29.54
N GLU A 205 13.72 -9.64 30.34
CA GLU A 205 12.75 -8.55 30.50
C GLU A 205 12.91 -7.44 29.44
N ASN A 206 14.06 -7.36 28.81
CA ASN A 206 14.46 -6.19 28.04
C ASN A 206 14.64 -6.43 26.54
N THR A 207 14.64 -7.69 26.09
CA THR A 207 14.94 -8.03 24.69
C THR A 207 13.77 -8.75 24.04
N GLU A 208 13.34 -8.29 22.88
CA GLU A 208 12.37 -8.94 22.03
C GLU A 208 13.02 -9.33 20.69
N LEU A 209 12.89 -10.58 20.33
CA LEU A 209 13.20 -11.10 19.01
C LEU A 209 11.91 -11.24 18.21
N LEU A 210 11.89 -10.68 17.00
CA LEU A 210 10.82 -10.83 16.03
C LEU A 210 11.38 -11.42 14.74
N THR A 211 10.80 -12.50 14.28
CA THR A 211 11.09 -13.03 12.94
C THR A 211 9.82 -13.43 12.23
N TYR A 212 9.78 -13.25 10.92
CA TYR A 212 8.72 -13.80 10.10
C TYR A 212 9.23 -14.29 8.75
N ILE A 213 8.47 -15.19 8.16
CA ILE A 213 8.59 -15.65 6.77
C ILE A 213 7.21 -15.57 6.14
N ASP A 214 7.14 -15.02 4.92
CA ASP A 214 5.95 -14.91 4.11
C ASP A 214 6.22 -15.49 2.73
N LEU A 215 5.30 -16.33 2.24
CA LEU A 215 5.36 -16.97 0.94
C LEU A 215 4.04 -16.75 0.23
N TYR A 216 4.00 -15.78 -0.66
CA TYR A 216 2.83 -15.39 -1.43
C TYR A 216 2.97 -15.79 -2.89
N ASP A 217 1.94 -16.39 -3.46
CA ASP A 217 1.83 -16.64 -4.89
C ASP A 217 0.44 -16.23 -5.41
N THR A 218 0.41 -15.71 -6.62
CA THR A 218 -0.84 -15.37 -7.30
C THR A 218 -0.73 -15.63 -8.79
N ARG A 219 -1.84 -16.10 -9.35
CA ARG A 219 -2.04 -16.24 -10.78
C ARG A 219 -3.19 -15.35 -11.24
N GLU A 220 -2.94 -14.57 -12.28
CA GLU A 220 -3.93 -13.72 -12.94
C GLU A 220 -4.15 -14.22 -14.37
N ASN A 221 -5.41 -14.48 -14.72
CA ASN A 221 -5.82 -14.88 -16.06
C ASN A 221 -6.87 -13.90 -16.57
N ASP A 222 -6.76 -13.53 -17.85
CA ASP A 222 -7.80 -12.77 -18.56
C ASP A 222 -8.62 -13.73 -19.41
N ASP A 223 -9.92 -13.88 -19.08
CA ASP A 223 -10.85 -14.81 -19.74
C ASP A 223 -11.21 -14.39 -21.18
N ILE A 224 -11.12 -13.10 -21.51
CA ILE A 224 -11.59 -12.59 -22.80
C ILE A 224 -10.47 -12.54 -23.83
N SER A 225 -9.37 -11.93 -23.47
CA SER A 225 -8.28 -11.74 -24.42
C SER A 225 -7.28 -12.88 -24.41
N LYS A 226 -7.27 -13.71 -23.35
CA LYS A 226 -6.24 -14.72 -23.06
C LYS A 226 -4.81 -14.16 -23.20
N THR A 227 -4.69 -12.83 -23.14
CA THR A 227 -3.45 -12.10 -23.45
C THR A 227 -2.63 -11.76 -22.21
N LEU A 228 -3.20 -11.93 -21.00
CA LEU A 228 -2.61 -11.46 -19.76
C LEU A 228 -2.56 -12.55 -18.67
N ASP A 229 -2.09 -13.74 -19.04
CA ASP A 229 -1.73 -14.70 -17.99
C ASP A 229 -0.44 -14.23 -17.31
N ARG A 230 -0.49 -14.08 -15.99
CA ARG A 230 0.65 -13.69 -15.17
C ARG A 230 0.73 -14.52 -13.91
N ASP A 231 1.91 -15.02 -13.64
CA ASP A 231 2.26 -15.58 -12.34
C ASP A 231 3.14 -14.56 -11.57
N TYR A 232 2.74 -14.22 -10.38
CA TYR A 232 3.54 -13.41 -9.48
C TYR A 232 3.77 -14.18 -8.18
N SER A 233 4.99 -14.16 -7.69
CA SER A 233 5.33 -14.69 -6.37
C SER A 233 6.21 -13.73 -5.59
N ARG A 234 6.01 -13.71 -4.27
CA ARG A 234 6.81 -12.95 -3.31
C ARG A 234 7.23 -13.87 -2.18
N LYS A 235 8.51 -13.82 -1.83
CA LYS A 235 9.07 -14.47 -0.65
C LYS A 235 9.71 -13.41 0.21
N THR A 236 9.29 -13.30 1.46
CA THR A 236 9.81 -12.30 2.40
C THR A 236 10.28 -12.98 3.67
N ALA A 237 11.39 -12.52 4.20
CA ALA A 237 11.87 -12.93 5.52
C ALA A 237 12.39 -11.70 6.27
N LYS A 238 12.17 -11.64 7.58
CA LYS A 238 12.69 -10.58 8.45
C LYS A 238 13.17 -11.16 9.78
N LEU A 239 14.27 -10.64 10.25
CA LEU A 239 14.79 -10.86 11.58
C LEU A 239 15.06 -9.52 12.24
N GLN A 240 14.51 -9.29 13.43
CA GLN A 240 14.64 -8.04 14.16
C GLN A 240 14.81 -8.31 15.64
N LEU A 241 15.77 -7.62 16.26
CA LEU A 241 15.98 -7.60 17.69
C LEU A 241 15.74 -6.20 18.21
N LYS A 242 14.88 -6.08 19.22
CA LYS A 242 14.64 -4.87 19.98
C LYS A 242 15.16 -5.07 21.40
N HIS A 243 16.02 -4.18 21.86
CA HIS A 243 16.56 -4.23 23.21
C HIS A 243 16.33 -2.91 23.95
N LYS A 244 15.73 -3.00 25.13
CA LYS A 244 15.53 -1.87 26.04
C LYS A 244 16.70 -1.78 27.02
N TYR A 245 17.26 -0.59 27.18
CA TYR A 245 18.37 -0.33 28.10
C TYR A 245 18.16 0.99 28.84
N LEU A 246 18.86 1.14 29.97
CA LEU A 246 18.76 2.33 30.83
C LEU A 246 17.30 2.75 31.10
N ASN A 247 16.43 1.77 31.37
CA ASN A 247 15.01 1.91 31.73
C ASN A 247 14.09 2.54 30.69
N SER A 248 14.56 3.42 29.81
CA SER A 248 13.71 4.17 28.87
C SER A 248 14.22 4.22 27.43
N HIS A 249 15.47 3.85 27.21
CA HIS A 249 16.07 3.84 25.88
C HIS A 249 15.88 2.48 25.22
N TYR A 250 15.83 2.45 23.91
CA TYR A 250 15.87 1.17 23.20
C TYR A 250 16.58 1.32 21.86
N PHE A 251 17.16 0.21 21.40
CA PHE A 251 17.62 0.08 20.04
C PHE A 251 16.93 -1.09 19.34
N ILE A 252 16.84 -0.97 18.03
CA ILE A 252 16.36 -2.00 17.12
C ILE A 252 17.44 -2.23 16.09
N ILE A 253 17.80 -3.48 15.86
CA ILE A 253 18.63 -3.89 14.72
C ILE A 253 17.92 -5.01 13.97
N GLY A 254 18.14 -5.10 12.69
CA GLY A 254 17.51 -6.17 11.93
C GLY A 254 17.99 -6.25 10.50
N THR A 255 17.53 -7.30 9.85
CA THR A 255 17.72 -7.55 8.43
C THR A 255 16.45 -8.07 7.82
N ASP A 256 16.25 -7.80 6.55
CA ASP A 256 15.15 -8.35 5.77
C ASP A 256 15.61 -8.75 4.37
N TYR A 257 14.85 -9.65 3.82
CA TYR A 257 15.02 -10.20 2.49
C TYR A 257 13.66 -10.26 1.80
N MET A 258 13.59 -9.83 0.54
CA MET A 258 12.42 -9.99 -0.28
C MET A 258 12.84 -10.42 -1.69
N LYS A 259 12.15 -11.41 -2.24
CA LYS A 259 12.31 -11.83 -3.62
C LYS A 259 10.96 -11.86 -4.31
N GLU A 260 10.85 -11.10 -5.39
CA GLU A 260 9.67 -11.02 -6.22
C GLU A 260 9.97 -11.62 -7.60
N LYS A 261 9.02 -12.38 -8.14
CA LYS A 261 9.05 -12.87 -9.52
C LYS A 261 7.75 -12.53 -10.21
N LEU A 262 7.84 -11.91 -11.36
CA LEU A 262 6.71 -11.69 -12.26
C LEU A 262 7.00 -12.40 -13.59
N LYS A 263 6.13 -13.35 -13.94
CA LYS A 263 6.18 -14.06 -15.22
C LYS A 263 4.95 -13.71 -16.04
N GLY A 264 5.15 -13.24 -17.26
CA GLY A 264 4.08 -13.06 -18.23
C GLY A 264 3.96 -14.28 -19.13
N LEU A 265 2.78 -14.88 -19.14
CA LEU A 265 2.40 -15.91 -20.10
C LEU A 265 1.66 -15.25 -21.26
N GLY A 266 1.96 -15.60 -22.49
CA GLY A 266 1.35 -14.96 -23.64
C GLY A 266 0.12 -15.67 -24.17
N TYR A 267 -0.43 -15.08 -25.22
CA TYR A 267 -1.55 -15.60 -26.00
C TYR A 267 -1.26 -16.98 -26.55
N ASN A 268 -2.25 -17.89 -26.50
CA ASN A 268 -2.19 -19.30 -27.00
C ASN A 268 -1.15 -20.23 -26.32
N GLY A 269 -0.75 -19.95 -25.07
CA GLY A 269 0.27 -20.76 -24.42
C GLY A 269 1.68 -20.55 -24.97
N GLU A 270 1.85 -19.70 -25.96
CA GLU A 270 3.17 -19.25 -26.37
C GLU A 270 3.74 -18.30 -25.33
N TYR A 271 4.88 -18.65 -24.81
CA TYR A 271 5.62 -17.88 -23.82
C TYR A 271 5.99 -16.51 -24.42
N THR A 272 5.30 -15.43 -24.06
CA THR A 272 5.67 -14.07 -24.49
C THR A 272 6.91 -13.55 -23.78
N GLY A 273 7.51 -14.39 -22.94
CA GLY A 273 8.89 -14.31 -22.54
C GLY A 273 9.30 -13.10 -21.69
N LYS A 274 8.34 -12.35 -21.13
CA LYS A 274 8.72 -11.30 -20.18
C LYS A 274 8.73 -11.85 -18.76
N ASN A 275 9.90 -11.93 -18.16
CA ASN A 275 10.09 -12.28 -16.76
C ASN A 275 10.89 -11.19 -16.07
N THR A 276 10.53 -10.87 -14.87
CA THR A 276 11.31 -9.99 -14.02
C THR A 276 11.42 -10.61 -12.64
N GLU A 277 12.63 -10.72 -12.17
CA GLU A 277 12.95 -11.11 -10.81
C GLU A 277 13.59 -9.91 -10.12
N LYS A 278 13.14 -9.59 -8.90
CA LYS A 278 13.73 -8.57 -8.04
C LYS A 278 14.09 -9.22 -6.73
N THR A 279 15.31 -9.01 -6.26
CA THR A 279 15.76 -9.47 -4.95
C THR A 279 16.26 -8.27 -4.14
N ASP A 280 15.67 -8.05 -2.97
CA ASP A 280 16.01 -6.99 -2.03
C ASP A 280 16.66 -7.56 -0.78
N TYR A 281 17.74 -6.93 -0.34
CA TYR A 281 18.42 -7.18 0.93
C TYR A 281 18.49 -5.89 1.71
N GLY A 282 18.01 -5.91 2.96
CA GLY A 282 18.05 -4.77 3.86
C GLY A 282 18.75 -5.08 5.16
N ILE A 283 19.57 -4.15 5.65
CA ILE A 283 20.08 -4.14 7.03
C ILE A 283 19.79 -2.78 7.63
N PHE A 284 19.30 -2.75 8.87
CA PHE A 284 18.89 -1.52 9.52
C PHE A 284 19.18 -1.52 11.02
N ALA A 285 19.37 -0.30 11.54
CA ALA A 285 19.47 -0.01 12.95
C ALA A 285 18.70 1.26 13.28
N MET A 286 18.07 1.28 14.45
CA MET A 286 17.35 2.43 14.98
C MET A 286 17.60 2.52 16.47
N ASN A 287 17.74 3.72 17.00
CA ASN A 287 17.89 3.98 18.43
C ASN A 287 16.93 5.10 18.85
N GLU A 288 16.31 4.95 20.01
CA GLU A 288 15.51 5.98 20.67
C GLU A 288 16.04 6.24 22.07
N LEU A 289 16.35 7.50 22.32
CA LEU A 289 16.88 8.02 23.57
C LEU A 289 15.84 8.92 24.22
N LYS A 290 15.48 8.64 25.47
CA LYS A 290 14.52 9.44 26.23
C LYS A 290 15.19 10.10 27.43
N PHE A 291 15.21 11.43 27.45
CA PHE A 291 15.78 12.26 28.50
C PHE A 291 14.70 13.21 29.07
N GLY A 292 14.07 12.84 30.17
CA GLY A 292 12.96 13.57 30.74
C GLY A 292 11.83 13.76 29.72
N LYS A 293 11.58 15.01 29.34
CA LYS A 293 10.56 15.40 28.36
C LYS A 293 11.03 15.33 26.90
N PHE A 294 12.31 15.07 26.66
CA PHE A 294 12.87 14.98 25.33
C PHE A 294 13.01 13.52 24.88
N THR A 295 12.63 13.26 23.64
CA THR A 295 12.89 11.99 22.95
C THR A 295 13.64 12.29 21.68
N PHE A 296 14.78 11.62 21.50
CA PHE A 296 15.59 11.70 20.29
C PHE A 296 15.60 10.32 19.63
N ALA A 297 15.12 10.22 18.39
CA ALA A 297 15.14 9.00 17.59
C ALA A 297 16.02 9.18 16.36
N GLN A 298 16.82 8.16 16.07
CA GLN A 298 17.71 8.11 14.91
C GLN A 298 17.74 6.71 14.30
N GLY A 299 17.87 6.63 13.00
CA GLY A 299 17.92 5.36 12.31
C GLY A 299 18.68 5.44 11.00
N LEU A 300 19.23 4.29 10.61
CA LEU A 300 19.94 4.09 9.37
C LEU A 300 19.59 2.74 8.78
N ARG A 301 19.42 2.69 7.46
CA ARG A 301 19.22 1.48 6.67
C ARG A 301 20.08 1.51 5.43
N TYR A 302 20.69 0.39 5.12
CA TYR A 302 21.28 0.11 3.82
C TYR A 302 20.44 -0.94 3.10
N ASN A 303 20.21 -0.73 1.81
CA ASN A 303 19.42 -1.62 0.97
C ASN A 303 20.13 -1.87 -0.36
N LYS A 304 20.12 -3.14 -0.77
CA LYS A 304 20.60 -3.58 -2.08
C LYS A 304 19.46 -4.27 -2.81
N ALA A 305 19.11 -3.79 -4.01
CA ALA A 305 18.11 -4.40 -4.87
C ALA A 305 18.78 -4.89 -6.17
N GLU A 306 18.60 -6.15 -6.48
CA GLU A 306 19.11 -6.81 -7.68
C GLU A 306 17.95 -7.21 -8.56
N TYR A 307 18.06 -6.97 -9.86
CA TYR A 307 17.07 -7.30 -10.87
C TYR A 307 17.69 -8.20 -11.91
N ASP A 308 16.95 -9.23 -12.27
CA ASP A 308 17.15 -10.07 -13.43
C ASP A 308 15.89 -10.00 -14.28
N PHE A 309 15.99 -9.57 -15.51
CA PHE A 309 14.84 -9.45 -16.39
C PHE A 309 15.15 -9.97 -17.79
N TYR A 310 14.14 -10.62 -18.34
CA TYR A 310 14.16 -11.14 -19.70
C TYR A 310 12.90 -10.69 -20.41
N TRP A 311 13.04 -10.15 -21.62
CA TRP A 311 11.90 -9.86 -22.49
C TRP A 311 12.11 -10.35 -23.91
N ARG A 312 11.02 -10.77 -24.53
CA ARG A 312 10.95 -11.15 -25.93
C ARG A 312 9.92 -10.28 -26.63
N ASN A 313 10.28 -9.57 -27.68
CA ASN A 313 9.35 -8.76 -28.46
C ASN A 313 8.39 -9.66 -29.25
N LYS A 314 7.07 -9.46 -29.10
CA LYS A 314 6.02 -10.25 -29.77
C LYS A 314 5.48 -9.65 -31.06
N TYR A 315 5.78 -8.36 -31.34
CA TYR A 315 5.30 -7.75 -32.57
C TYR A 315 6.18 -8.13 -33.78
N PRO A 316 5.64 -8.12 -35.02
CA PRO A 316 6.38 -8.58 -36.19
C PRO A 316 7.55 -7.64 -36.51
N VAL A 317 8.55 -7.72 -35.68
CA VAL A 317 9.91 -7.36 -36.01
C VAL A 317 10.47 -8.56 -36.75
N PRO A 318 11.34 -8.39 -37.76
CA PRO A 318 11.92 -9.51 -38.51
C PRO A 318 12.32 -10.63 -37.55
N ARG A 319 12.07 -11.87 -37.93
CA ARG A 319 12.20 -13.13 -37.14
C ARG A 319 13.54 -13.32 -36.37
N ASN A 320 14.42 -12.34 -36.38
CA ASN A 320 15.78 -12.39 -35.86
C ASN A 320 15.99 -11.61 -34.53
N VAL A 321 14.93 -11.04 -33.88
CA VAL A 321 15.10 -10.37 -32.59
C VAL A 321 15.19 -11.45 -31.52
N ARG A 322 16.41 -11.69 -31.06
CA ARG A 322 16.71 -12.51 -29.87
C ARG A 322 16.08 -11.83 -28.65
N GLY A 323 15.54 -12.64 -27.73
CA GLY A 323 15.14 -12.13 -26.43
C GLY A 323 16.33 -11.43 -25.75
N GLU A 324 16.05 -10.31 -25.08
CA GLU A 324 17.07 -9.57 -24.35
C GLU A 324 17.05 -9.97 -22.88
N HIS A 325 18.22 -10.19 -22.32
CA HIS A 325 18.46 -10.42 -20.91
C HIS A 325 19.16 -9.18 -20.35
N GLY A 326 18.73 -8.70 -19.19
CA GLY A 326 19.33 -7.57 -18.52
C GLY A 326 19.40 -7.79 -17.02
N GLU A 327 20.45 -7.24 -16.44
CA GLU A 327 20.67 -7.19 -15.00
C GLU A 327 20.80 -5.75 -14.56
N GLN A 328 20.29 -5.41 -13.40
CA GLN A 328 20.43 -4.09 -12.82
C GLN A 328 20.54 -4.18 -11.29
N GLU A 329 21.40 -3.34 -10.73
CA GLU A 329 21.60 -3.25 -9.30
C GLU A 329 21.37 -1.83 -8.81
N TYR A 330 20.68 -1.68 -7.67
CA TYR A 330 20.51 -0.43 -6.95
C TYR A 330 21.03 -0.59 -5.53
N LYS A 331 21.84 0.39 -5.09
CA LYS A 331 22.29 0.53 -3.70
C LYS A 331 21.74 1.83 -3.15
N ASN A 332 20.98 1.75 -2.07
CA ASN A 332 20.32 2.90 -1.48
C ASN A 332 20.48 2.88 0.04
N TYR A 333 20.28 4.04 0.66
CA TYR A 333 20.18 4.13 2.10
C TYR A 333 18.98 5.00 2.50
N ALA A 334 18.38 4.66 3.64
CA ALA A 334 17.43 5.49 4.34
C ALA A 334 18.03 5.95 5.66
N ALA A 335 17.68 7.17 6.08
CA ALA A 335 18.09 7.73 7.36
C ALA A 335 16.97 8.56 7.96
N ASN A 336 16.86 8.61 9.28
CA ASN A 336 15.95 9.53 9.96
C ASN A 336 16.58 10.11 11.22
N LEU A 337 16.18 11.34 11.54
CA LEU A 337 16.43 12.00 12.79
C LEU A 337 15.13 12.66 13.24
N GLU A 338 14.72 12.45 14.48
CA GLU A 338 13.54 13.05 15.08
C GLU A 338 13.87 13.55 16.50
N LEU A 339 13.45 14.75 16.79
CA LEU A 339 13.46 15.32 18.14
C LEU A 339 12.02 15.64 18.53
N ARG A 340 11.57 15.08 19.65
CA ARG A 340 10.26 15.32 20.25
C ARG A 340 10.42 15.93 21.63
N TYR A 341 9.57 16.90 21.94
CA TYR A 341 9.44 17.49 23.26
C TYR A 341 8.02 17.35 23.79
N ASP A 342 7.84 16.56 24.85
CA ASP A 342 6.57 16.35 25.55
C ASP A 342 6.41 17.48 26.60
N TYR A 343 5.70 18.58 26.25
CA TYR A 343 5.56 19.74 27.15
C TYR A 343 4.50 19.52 28.23
N SER A 344 3.54 18.61 27.98
CA SER A 344 2.52 18.16 28.93
C SER A 344 2.30 16.65 28.84
N ASP A 345 1.38 16.10 29.63
CA ASP A 345 1.02 14.68 29.59
C ASP A 345 0.30 14.31 28.29
N THR A 346 -0.32 15.27 27.60
CA THR A 346 -1.07 15.08 26.37
C THR A 346 -0.46 15.79 25.18
N GLY A 347 0.40 16.79 25.43
CA GLY A 347 0.91 17.71 24.43
C GLY A 347 2.35 17.45 24.06
N MET A 348 2.65 17.41 22.76
CA MET A 348 4.00 17.30 22.23
C MET A 348 4.21 18.16 20.98
N VAL A 349 5.45 18.58 20.78
CA VAL A 349 5.95 19.13 19.52
C VAL A 349 7.12 18.30 19.03
N TYR A 350 7.28 18.19 17.73
CA TYR A 350 8.38 17.43 17.14
C TYR A 350 8.91 18.07 15.86
N GLY A 351 10.17 17.81 15.59
CA GLY A 351 10.82 18.07 14.31
C GLY A 351 11.47 16.80 13.80
N LYS A 352 11.32 16.52 12.50
CA LYS A 352 11.80 15.30 11.88
C LYS A 352 12.44 15.61 10.53
N TRP A 353 13.56 14.94 10.28
CA TRP A 353 14.12 14.78 8.95
C TRP A 353 14.17 13.30 8.60
N SER A 354 13.79 12.96 7.38
CA SER A 354 13.98 11.63 6.83
C SER A 354 14.53 11.68 5.41
N ARG A 355 15.34 10.68 5.09
CA ARG A 355 15.74 10.32 3.74
C ARG A 355 15.22 8.93 3.47
N ASP A 356 14.37 8.82 2.47
CA ASP A 356 13.78 7.57 2.00
C ASP A 356 14.13 7.32 0.54
N PHE A 357 13.91 6.10 0.06
CA PHE A 357 14.14 5.72 -1.32
C PHE A 357 13.07 4.77 -1.82
N ARG A 358 12.97 4.68 -3.13
CA ARG A 358 12.14 3.72 -3.84
C ARG A 358 12.88 3.21 -5.07
N THR A 359 13.06 1.91 -5.17
CA THR A 359 13.51 1.25 -6.39
C THR A 359 12.30 0.87 -7.26
N PRO A 360 12.45 0.74 -8.58
CA PRO A 360 11.36 0.26 -9.41
C PRO A 360 10.80 -1.07 -8.90
N ILE A 361 9.50 -1.29 -8.98
CA ILE A 361 8.93 -2.62 -8.73
C ILE A 361 9.10 -3.51 -9.98
N ALA A 362 9.00 -4.83 -9.82
CA ALA A 362 9.16 -5.79 -10.91
C ALA A 362 8.26 -5.46 -12.12
N ARG A 363 7.02 -4.98 -11.85
CA ARG A 363 6.08 -4.58 -12.89
C ARG A 363 6.53 -3.33 -13.68
N GLU A 364 7.17 -2.37 -13.03
CA GLU A 364 7.68 -1.16 -13.69
C GLU A 364 8.83 -1.51 -14.63
N MET A 365 9.75 -2.37 -14.19
CA MET A 365 10.82 -2.90 -15.05
C MET A 365 10.26 -3.70 -16.21
N TYR A 366 9.19 -4.46 -15.98
CA TYR A 366 8.52 -5.24 -17.01
C TYR A 366 7.91 -4.39 -18.14
N TYR A 367 7.39 -3.19 -17.83
CA TYR A 367 6.75 -2.29 -18.80
C TYR A 367 7.63 -1.11 -19.22
N THR A 368 8.89 -1.09 -18.83
CA THR A 368 9.83 -0.03 -19.24
C THR A 368 10.24 -0.20 -20.69
N LEU A 369 10.44 0.92 -21.40
CA LEU A 369 10.91 0.93 -22.78
C LEU A 369 12.29 0.29 -22.90
N GLU A 370 12.51 -0.42 -24.01
CA GLU A 370 13.79 -0.95 -24.43
C GLU A 370 14.87 0.15 -24.39
N GLY A 371 15.93 -0.07 -23.63
CA GLY A 371 17.05 0.86 -23.49
C GLY A 371 16.89 1.96 -22.44
N SER A 372 15.71 2.17 -21.86
CA SER A 372 15.55 3.11 -20.75
C SER A 372 15.83 2.41 -19.40
N LYS A 373 16.81 2.94 -18.66
CA LYS A 373 17.10 2.47 -17.31
C LYS A 373 16.38 3.37 -16.31
N LEU A 374 15.36 2.84 -15.64
CA LEU A 374 14.77 3.55 -14.51
C LEU A 374 15.81 3.76 -13.42
N LYS A 375 15.88 4.97 -12.88
CA LYS A 375 16.69 5.29 -11.70
C LYS A 375 15.88 5.07 -10.44
N ALA A 376 16.53 4.73 -9.34
CA ALA A 376 15.88 4.74 -8.04
C ALA A 376 15.43 6.17 -7.69
N GLN A 377 14.23 6.29 -7.16
CA GLN A 377 13.71 7.53 -6.63
C GLN A 377 14.23 7.73 -5.20
N THR A 378 14.70 8.91 -4.86
CA THR A 378 15.12 9.27 -3.50
C THR A 378 14.38 10.49 -3.01
N GLN A 379 14.10 10.57 -1.71
CA GLN A 379 13.34 11.66 -1.12
C GLN A 379 13.97 12.13 0.17
N ASN A 380 14.01 13.45 0.35
CA ASN A 380 14.27 14.08 1.64
C ASN A 380 13.00 14.78 2.11
N THR A 381 12.62 14.54 3.36
CA THR A 381 11.46 15.14 4.01
C THR A 381 11.88 15.86 5.27
N PHE A 382 11.44 17.10 5.43
CA PHE A 382 11.50 17.86 6.67
C PHE A 382 10.08 18.07 7.16
N GLU A 383 9.82 17.76 8.42
CA GLU A 383 8.49 17.85 9.02
C GLU A 383 8.59 18.48 10.42
N ILE A 384 7.66 19.36 10.72
CA ILE A 384 7.45 19.92 12.07
C ILE A 384 5.97 19.70 12.39
N GLY A 385 5.68 19.27 13.62
CA GLY A 385 4.31 19.04 14.04
C GLY A 385 4.09 19.21 15.52
N ALA A 386 2.82 19.32 15.87
CA ALA A 386 2.34 19.38 17.25
C ALA A 386 1.09 18.52 17.40
N LYS A 387 0.95 17.87 18.55
CA LYS A 387 -0.24 17.10 18.92
C LYS A 387 -0.58 17.42 20.37
N ASP A 388 -1.88 17.59 20.65
CA ASP A 388 -2.35 17.78 22.01
C ASP A 388 -3.81 17.35 22.16
N TYR A 389 -4.25 17.23 23.39
CA TYR A 389 -5.64 17.02 23.77
C TYR A 389 -6.08 18.20 24.64
N ILE A 390 -6.76 19.18 24.04
CA ILE A 390 -7.13 20.46 24.66
C ILE A 390 -8.66 20.54 24.77
N ALA A 391 -9.18 20.73 25.98
CA ALA A 391 -10.60 20.96 26.24
C ALA A 391 -11.54 19.92 25.57
N GLY A 392 -11.16 18.64 25.60
CA GLY A 392 -11.97 17.58 25.00
C GLY A 392 -11.76 17.36 23.49
N THR A 393 -10.82 18.08 22.88
CA THR A 393 -10.48 17.99 21.48
C THR A 393 -9.05 17.48 21.30
N TYR A 394 -8.90 16.38 20.58
CA TYR A 394 -7.60 15.99 20.05
C TYR A 394 -7.27 16.84 18.83
N ILE A 395 -6.06 17.38 18.77
CA ILE A 395 -5.57 18.21 17.67
C ILE A 395 -4.21 17.67 17.24
N SER A 396 -4.04 17.44 15.93
CA SER A 396 -2.75 17.11 15.31
C SER A 396 -2.53 18.03 14.13
N LEU A 397 -1.50 18.86 14.20
CA LEU A 397 -1.10 19.79 13.15
C LEU A 397 0.32 19.46 12.72
N SER A 398 0.55 19.35 11.42
CA SER A 398 1.90 19.20 10.86
C SER A 398 2.07 20.01 9.58
N THR A 399 3.31 20.40 9.32
CA THR A 399 3.76 20.94 8.04
C THR A 399 4.99 20.20 7.59
N PHE A 400 5.09 19.95 6.28
CA PHE A 400 6.23 19.23 5.73
C PHE A 400 6.69 19.82 4.40
N TYR A 401 7.97 19.67 4.16
CA TYR A 401 8.60 19.94 2.86
C TYR A 401 9.27 18.66 2.37
N LYS A 402 8.92 18.21 1.16
CA LYS A 402 9.51 17.04 0.50
C LYS A 402 10.18 17.45 -0.80
N LYS A 403 11.40 16.97 -1.02
CA LYS A 403 12.08 16.98 -2.30
C LYS A 403 12.32 15.55 -2.73
N THR A 404 11.76 15.17 -3.87
CA THR A 404 11.93 13.84 -4.47
C THR A 404 12.76 13.98 -5.74
N ASN A 405 13.82 13.21 -5.86
CA ASN A 405 14.68 13.18 -7.03
C ASN A 405 14.34 11.94 -7.85
N GLY A 406 14.20 12.14 -9.17
CA GLY A 406 13.95 11.08 -10.13
C GLY A 406 12.63 10.35 -9.89
N GLU A 407 11.54 11.06 -9.61
CA GLU A 407 10.23 10.45 -9.35
C GLU A 407 9.79 9.56 -10.50
N ILE A 408 9.47 8.30 -10.20
CA ILE A 408 9.03 7.33 -11.21
C ILE A 408 7.55 7.53 -11.47
N TYR A 409 7.20 7.75 -12.73
CA TYR A 409 5.86 8.06 -13.19
C TYR A 409 5.41 7.10 -14.29
N TYR A 410 4.10 6.94 -14.44
CA TYR A 410 3.45 6.18 -15.49
C TYR A 410 2.66 7.13 -16.39
N GLN A 411 2.95 7.13 -17.66
CA GLN A 411 2.21 7.88 -18.65
C GLN A 411 1.12 6.99 -19.25
N GLY A 412 -0.14 7.37 -19.07
CA GLY A 412 -1.30 6.58 -19.51
C GLY A 412 -1.46 6.51 -21.03
N THR A 413 -1.14 7.59 -21.76
CA THR A 413 -1.18 7.63 -23.22
C THR A 413 0.08 7.04 -23.83
N PRO A 414 -0.05 6.35 -24.99
CA PRO A 414 1.09 5.94 -25.78
C PRO A 414 1.95 7.15 -26.13
N ASN A 415 3.24 7.10 -25.83
CA ASN A 415 4.16 8.13 -26.26
C ASN A 415 4.10 8.23 -27.81
N LYS A 416 3.67 9.39 -28.35
CA LYS A 416 3.62 9.64 -29.78
C LYS A 416 5.01 9.55 -30.45
N GLU A 417 6.07 9.57 -29.65
CA GLU A 417 7.46 9.41 -30.08
C GLU A 417 7.89 7.95 -30.28
N SER A 418 7.00 6.97 -30.02
CA SER A 418 7.23 5.60 -30.44
C SER A 418 7.30 5.56 -31.96
N THR A 419 8.50 5.44 -32.50
CA THR A 419 8.78 5.37 -33.93
C THR A 419 8.25 4.10 -34.62
N ARG A 420 7.49 3.26 -33.90
CA ARG A 420 6.91 2.00 -34.40
C ARG A 420 5.40 2.13 -34.55
N PRO A 421 4.84 2.09 -35.77
CA PRO A 421 3.40 2.04 -35.99
C PRO A 421 2.76 0.85 -35.25
N GLY A 422 1.76 1.10 -34.39
CA GLY A 422 0.99 0.07 -33.69
C GLY A 422 1.57 -0.42 -32.36
N ALA A 423 2.68 0.11 -31.87
CA ALA A 423 3.18 -0.23 -30.56
C ALA A 423 2.57 0.70 -29.50
N VAL A 424 1.58 0.20 -28.76
CA VAL A 424 1.11 0.84 -27.54
C VAL A 424 2.11 0.49 -26.45
N VAL A 425 3.04 1.39 -26.18
CA VAL A 425 3.98 1.24 -25.08
C VAL A 425 3.56 2.21 -23.99
N PHE A 426 3.15 1.69 -22.85
CA PHE A 426 2.88 2.47 -21.65
C PHE A 426 4.17 2.50 -20.80
N PRO A 427 5.08 3.45 -21.01
CA PRO A 427 6.36 3.42 -20.35
C PRO A 427 6.26 3.99 -18.94
N TYR A 428 6.92 3.31 -18.02
CA TYR A 428 7.36 3.95 -16.79
C TYR A 428 8.65 4.71 -17.08
N TYR A 429 8.78 5.92 -16.54
CA TYR A 429 9.96 6.76 -16.69
C TYR A 429 10.18 7.61 -15.43
N ASN A 430 11.38 8.12 -15.26
CA ASN A 430 11.64 9.12 -14.24
C ASN A 430 11.14 10.47 -14.75
N MET A 431 10.08 10.99 -14.17
CA MET A 431 9.44 12.26 -14.55
C MET A 431 10.37 13.46 -14.32
N GLY A 432 11.33 13.29 -13.41
CA GLY A 432 12.25 14.33 -12.96
C GLY A 432 12.18 14.54 -11.46
N ASP A 433 12.63 15.71 -11.02
CA ASP A 433 12.61 16.09 -9.60
C ASP A 433 11.31 16.81 -9.27
N THR A 434 10.74 16.48 -8.12
CA THR A 434 9.48 17.06 -7.64
C THR A 434 9.64 17.66 -6.25
N ARG A 435 8.76 18.60 -5.94
CA ARG A 435 8.68 19.29 -4.66
C ARG A 435 7.25 19.26 -4.14
N ARG A 436 7.10 19.05 -2.84
CA ARG A 436 5.82 19.12 -2.13
C ARG A 436 5.99 19.92 -0.85
N LEU A 437 5.11 20.90 -0.62
CA LEU A 437 4.96 21.62 0.64
C LEU A 437 3.53 21.41 1.12
N GLY A 438 3.34 20.76 2.28
CA GLY A 438 2.04 20.39 2.79
C GLY A 438 1.78 20.89 4.21
N ILE A 439 0.50 21.11 4.51
CA ILE A 439 -0.03 21.37 5.84
C ILE A 439 -1.17 20.38 6.07
N GLU A 440 -1.16 19.69 7.20
CA GLU A 440 -2.17 18.71 7.58
C GLU A 440 -2.69 19.03 8.99
N LEU A 441 -4.01 19.12 9.12
CA LEU A 441 -4.72 19.27 10.39
C LEU A 441 -5.71 18.11 10.54
N LEU A 442 -5.68 17.46 11.68
CA LEU A 442 -6.66 16.47 12.12
C LEU A 442 -7.19 16.89 13.48
N THR A 443 -8.51 16.93 13.64
CA THR A 443 -9.17 17.12 14.92
C THR A 443 -10.17 16.01 15.21
N GLU A 444 -10.32 15.68 16.47
CA GLU A 444 -11.35 14.76 16.96
C GLU A 444 -11.92 15.30 18.27
N GLN A 445 -13.24 15.55 18.29
CA GLN A 445 -13.94 16.15 19.41
C GLN A 445 -14.99 15.22 19.96
N TYR A 446 -15.04 15.10 21.27
CA TYR A 446 -16.06 14.32 21.99
C TYR A 446 -16.95 15.26 22.78
N VAL A 447 -18.20 15.43 22.34
CA VAL A 447 -19.18 16.30 22.99
C VAL A 447 -20.41 15.47 23.36
N LYS A 448 -20.50 15.03 24.63
CA LYS A 448 -21.55 14.13 25.12
C LYS A 448 -21.57 12.82 24.30
N ASN A 449 -22.62 12.61 23.52
CA ASN A 449 -22.79 11.44 22.67
C ASN A 449 -22.32 11.66 21.22
N PHE A 450 -21.86 12.85 20.89
CA PHE A 450 -21.34 13.18 19.56
C PHE A 450 -19.83 13.00 19.50
N THR A 451 -19.37 12.52 18.36
CA THR A 451 -17.97 12.58 17.92
C THR A 451 -17.91 13.37 16.64
N PHE A 452 -17.07 14.39 16.57
CA PHE A 452 -16.78 15.14 15.34
C PHE A 452 -15.33 14.87 14.95
N THR A 453 -15.12 14.67 13.66
CA THR A 453 -13.78 14.49 13.09
C THR A 453 -13.61 15.43 11.92
N GLU A 454 -12.55 16.21 11.92
CA GLU A 454 -12.19 17.09 10.82
C GLU A 454 -10.78 16.75 10.35
N SER A 455 -10.60 16.69 9.04
CA SER A 455 -9.29 16.56 8.41
C SER A 455 -9.15 17.59 7.30
N ILE A 456 -8.06 18.34 7.33
CA ILE A 456 -7.72 19.33 6.32
C ILE A 456 -6.31 19.05 5.85
N SER A 457 -6.13 18.87 4.56
CA SER A 457 -4.82 18.75 3.93
C SER A 457 -4.73 19.73 2.78
N TYR A 458 -3.73 20.58 2.81
CA TYR A 458 -3.33 21.44 1.70
C TYR A 458 -1.94 21.05 1.23
N LEU A 459 -1.79 20.92 -0.09
CA LEU A 459 -0.54 20.53 -0.72
C LEU A 459 -0.23 21.42 -1.91
N ASN A 460 0.90 22.13 -1.86
CA ASN A 460 1.52 22.77 -2.99
C ASN A 460 2.58 21.82 -3.56
N HIS A 461 2.41 21.39 -4.79
CA HIS A 461 3.29 20.40 -5.42
C HIS A 461 3.66 20.82 -6.85
N LYS A 462 4.90 20.54 -7.26
CA LYS A 462 5.40 20.89 -8.59
C LYS A 462 6.49 19.93 -9.06
N ILE A 463 6.56 19.77 -10.37
CA ILE A 463 7.71 19.22 -11.08
C ILE A 463 8.74 20.34 -11.18
N VAL A 464 9.88 20.24 -10.50
CA VAL A 464 10.89 21.33 -10.43
C VAL A 464 12.00 21.17 -11.45
N ASP A 465 12.29 19.93 -11.87
CA ASP A 465 13.21 19.63 -12.95
C ASP A 465 12.70 18.42 -13.74
N SER A 466 12.87 18.43 -15.04
CA SER A 466 12.41 17.37 -15.94
C SER A 466 13.20 17.44 -17.25
N ASP A 467 13.41 16.29 -17.88
CA ASP A 467 13.95 16.22 -19.24
C ASP A 467 13.00 16.85 -20.28
N PHE A 468 11.72 17.06 -19.90
CA PHE A 468 10.71 17.74 -20.72
C PHE A 468 10.51 19.16 -20.20
N GLU A 469 10.96 20.17 -20.94
CA GLU A 469 10.87 21.58 -20.54
C GLU A 469 9.42 22.04 -20.30
N SER A 470 8.46 21.55 -21.10
CA SER A 470 7.03 21.85 -20.97
C SER A 470 6.41 21.44 -19.63
N ARG A 471 7.05 20.52 -18.90
CA ARG A 471 6.58 20.01 -17.61
C ARG A 471 7.17 20.73 -16.41
N LYS A 472 8.22 21.54 -16.60
CA LYS A 472 8.84 22.28 -15.50
C LYS A 472 7.87 23.30 -14.91
N ASN A 473 7.85 23.38 -13.58
CA ASN A 473 6.96 24.22 -12.78
C ASN A 473 5.46 23.88 -12.87
N LYS A 474 5.11 22.77 -13.52
CA LYS A 474 3.74 22.25 -13.59
C LYS A 474 3.38 21.45 -12.33
N GLU A 475 2.11 21.37 -12.03
CA GLU A 475 1.60 20.54 -10.95
C GLU A 475 1.74 19.05 -11.29
N ILE A 476 1.91 18.22 -10.27
CA ILE A 476 1.99 16.77 -10.44
C ILE A 476 0.58 16.26 -10.75
N PRO A 477 0.36 15.56 -11.88
CA PRO A 477 -0.96 15.06 -12.23
C PRO A 477 -1.56 14.12 -11.18
N MET A 478 -2.88 14.05 -11.11
CA MET A 478 -3.68 13.21 -10.19
C MET A 478 -3.44 13.50 -8.70
N VAL A 479 -2.91 14.68 -8.36
CA VAL A 479 -2.67 15.12 -6.98
C VAL A 479 -3.51 16.37 -6.70
N PRO A 480 -4.55 16.29 -5.87
CA PRO A 480 -5.35 17.47 -5.52
C PRO A 480 -4.59 18.35 -4.52
N ASN A 481 -4.73 19.67 -4.68
CA ASN A 481 -4.16 20.63 -3.73
C ASN A 481 -4.89 20.61 -2.37
N TRP A 482 -6.20 20.33 -2.37
CA TRP A 482 -7.03 20.28 -1.16
C TRP A 482 -7.68 18.92 -0.99
N LYS A 483 -7.61 18.41 0.24
CA LYS A 483 -8.44 17.29 0.71
C LYS A 483 -9.07 17.70 2.02
N LEU A 484 -10.41 17.68 2.09
CA LEU A 484 -11.17 18.04 3.28
C LEU A 484 -12.04 16.86 3.67
N GLY A 485 -12.03 16.49 4.95
CA GLY A 485 -12.91 15.47 5.51
C GLY A 485 -13.65 16.02 6.72
N PHE A 486 -14.93 15.72 6.82
CA PHE A 486 -15.74 16.00 7.98
C PHE A 486 -16.57 14.77 8.31
N GLY A 487 -16.52 14.34 9.55
CA GLY A 487 -17.31 13.22 10.08
C GLY A 487 -18.10 13.63 11.31
N VAL A 488 -19.29 13.09 11.46
CA VAL A 488 -20.10 13.18 12.67
C VAL A 488 -20.63 11.83 13.06
N GLY A 489 -20.37 11.44 14.31
CA GLY A 489 -20.90 10.24 14.93
C GLY A 489 -21.85 10.60 16.06
N TYR A 490 -22.92 9.82 16.24
CA TYR A 490 -23.81 9.94 17.38
C TYR A 490 -24.06 8.55 18.01
N LYS A 491 -23.78 8.46 19.30
CA LYS A 491 -24.00 7.24 20.08
C LYS A 491 -25.35 7.33 20.80
N PHE A 492 -26.38 6.67 20.27
CA PHE A 492 -27.71 6.64 20.89
C PHE A 492 -27.69 5.82 22.20
N ASN A 493 -26.99 4.68 22.19
CA ASN A 493 -26.82 3.79 23.33
C ASN A 493 -25.65 2.82 23.06
N ASN A 494 -25.46 1.84 23.92
CA ASN A 494 -24.37 0.86 23.76
C ASN A 494 -24.53 -0.11 22.55
N LYS A 495 -25.67 -0.05 21.84
CA LYS A 495 -26.00 -0.96 20.72
C LYS A 495 -26.13 -0.23 19.38
N LEU A 496 -26.37 1.08 19.40
CA LEU A 496 -26.62 1.85 18.18
C LEU A 496 -25.73 3.09 18.12
N ASN A 497 -24.87 3.12 17.10
CA ASN A 497 -24.11 4.30 16.69
C ASN A 497 -24.46 4.62 15.23
N VAL A 498 -24.58 5.89 14.92
CA VAL A 498 -24.79 6.39 13.53
C VAL A 498 -23.65 7.33 13.21
N ASN A 499 -23.02 7.15 12.05
CA ASN A 499 -21.94 8.01 11.55
C ASN A 499 -22.27 8.49 10.14
N ALA A 500 -21.88 9.71 9.85
CA ALA A 500 -21.94 10.29 8.53
C ALA A 500 -20.61 11.01 8.24
N ASP A 501 -20.05 10.75 7.07
CA ASP A 501 -18.76 11.31 6.66
C ASP A 501 -18.88 11.91 5.27
N VAL A 502 -18.23 13.07 5.07
CA VAL A 502 -18.12 13.76 3.80
C VAL A 502 -16.65 14.03 3.51
N VAL A 503 -16.22 13.69 2.29
CA VAL A 503 -14.86 13.97 1.82
C VAL A 503 -14.93 14.78 0.55
N TYR A 504 -14.15 15.88 0.50
CA TYR A 504 -13.99 16.73 -0.67
C TYR A 504 -12.55 16.64 -1.18
N TYR A 505 -12.41 16.47 -2.49
CA TYR A 505 -11.15 16.59 -3.22
C TYR A 505 -11.18 17.82 -4.10
N GLY A 506 -10.14 18.65 -4.02
CA GLY A 506 -9.93 19.78 -4.90
C GLY A 506 -9.65 19.34 -6.34
N LYS A 507 -9.51 20.30 -7.22
CA LYS A 507 -9.14 20.07 -8.63
C LYS A 507 -7.74 19.44 -8.72
N PHE A 508 -7.53 18.65 -9.76
CA PHE A 508 -6.23 18.09 -10.16
C PHE A 508 -6.24 17.84 -11.67
N TYR A 509 -5.06 17.78 -12.27
CA TYR A 509 -4.90 17.43 -13.67
C TYR A 509 -4.95 15.93 -13.88
N ASP A 510 -5.35 15.48 -15.07
CA ASP A 510 -5.41 14.06 -15.42
C ASP A 510 -4.01 13.44 -15.51
N SER A 511 -3.93 12.12 -15.43
CA SER A 511 -2.68 11.36 -15.56
C SER A 511 -1.98 11.58 -16.91
N ASP A 512 -2.76 11.89 -17.94
CA ASP A 512 -2.31 12.10 -19.31
C ASP A 512 -1.99 13.58 -19.62
N ASP A 513 -2.19 14.46 -18.62
CA ASP A 513 -1.92 15.89 -18.72
C ASP A 513 -0.81 16.35 -17.78
N PRO A 514 0.46 15.89 -17.98
CA PRO A 514 1.59 16.35 -17.19
C PRO A 514 2.02 17.79 -17.53
N GLU A 515 1.45 18.38 -18.54
CA GLU A 515 1.73 19.75 -18.99
C GLU A 515 0.72 20.75 -18.42
N ASN A 516 -0.35 20.27 -17.75
CA ASN A 516 -1.40 21.06 -17.12
C ASN A 516 -2.08 22.03 -18.12
N VAL A 517 -2.54 21.54 -19.23
CA VAL A 517 -3.20 22.30 -20.30
C VAL A 517 -4.72 22.33 -20.14
#